data_5acdc10804ad18e9945ba686ff40e611
#
_entry.id   5acdc10804ad18e9945ba686ff40e611
#
_cell.length_a   1.000
_cell.length_b   1.000
_cell.length_c   1.000
_cell.angle_alpha   90.00
_cell.angle_beta   90.00
_cell.angle_gamma   90.00
#
_symmetry.space_group_name_H-M   'P 1'
#
loop_
_entity.id
_entity.type
_entity.pdbx_description
1 polymer ?
#
loop_
_entity_poly.entity_id
_entity_poly.type
_entity_poly.pdbx_seq_one_letter_code
_entity_poly.pdbx_strand_id
1 'polypeptide(L)'
;GGDYSRIDEKAAAEMFDYAISHGVNYFDTAWGYHDGESENAVGRILSAYPRSSFHLASKFPGYDLSNMGKAEEIFEAQLKKCGVDHFDFYLFHNVCEMNIDAYLNEEKYGTYAYLMKQKAAGRIRHLGFSAHGSYQVVKRFLEKYGKDMEFCQLQINYVDWEFQSANKKVELLREWGIPVWVMEPLRGGKLASLSPDNEAKLRAMRP
;
A
#
# COMPACT_ATOMS: atom_id res chain seq x y z
N GLY A 1 -15.46 16.54 5.68
CA GLY A 1 -14.23 17.14 5.25
C GLY A 1 -13.28 17.27 6.44
N GLY A 2 -12.50 16.24 6.73
CA GLY A 2 -11.44 16.33 7.73
C GLY A 2 -10.21 17.05 7.15
N ASP A 3 -9.50 17.78 7.99
CA ASP A 3 -8.20 18.34 7.66
C ASP A 3 -7.19 17.17 7.59
N TYR A 4 -6.80 16.76 6.39
CA TYR A 4 -5.85 15.65 6.17
C TYR A 4 -4.43 15.96 6.67
N SER A 5 -4.12 17.21 6.98
CA SER A 5 -2.82 17.62 7.52
C SER A 5 -2.68 17.37 9.02
N ARG A 6 -3.79 17.13 9.74
CA ARG A 6 -3.77 16.96 11.20
C ARG A 6 -4.24 15.56 11.59
N ILE A 7 -3.37 14.84 12.29
CA ILE A 7 -3.70 13.54 12.88
C ILE A 7 -4.15 13.77 14.32
N ASP A 8 -5.37 13.33 14.66
CA ASP A 8 -5.77 13.18 16.05
C ASP A 8 -5.14 11.90 16.60
N GLU A 9 -3.95 12.04 17.17
CA GLU A 9 -3.17 10.89 17.66
C GLU A 9 -3.89 10.14 18.78
N LYS A 10 -4.70 10.81 19.59
CA LYS A 10 -5.47 10.14 20.64
C LYS A 10 -6.54 9.23 20.03
N ALA A 11 -7.33 9.75 19.11
CA ALA A 11 -8.35 8.97 18.43
C ALA A 11 -7.70 7.85 17.57
N ALA A 12 -6.55 8.11 16.93
CA ALA A 12 -5.81 7.09 16.19
C ALA A 12 -5.33 5.97 17.12
N ALA A 13 -4.75 6.30 18.28
CA ALA A 13 -4.31 5.30 19.25
C ALA A 13 -5.48 4.44 19.76
N GLU A 14 -6.62 5.02 20.06
CA GLU A 14 -7.84 4.30 20.46
C GLU A 14 -8.30 3.33 19.34
N MET A 15 -8.22 3.74 18.07
CA MET A 15 -8.54 2.86 16.92
C MET A 15 -7.53 1.72 16.77
N PHE A 16 -6.24 1.99 16.99
CA PHE A 16 -5.21 0.93 16.95
C PHE A 16 -5.41 -0.08 18.09
N ASP A 17 -5.65 0.38 19.32
CA ASP A 17 -5.98 -0.49 20.46
C ASP A 17 -7.17 -1.40 20.16
N TYR A 18 -8.25 -0.81 19.64
CA TYR A 18 -9.43 -1.56 19.27
C TYR A 18 -9.13 -2.59 18.19
N ALA A 19 -8.43 -2.20 17.12
CA ALA A 19 -8.08 -3.10 16.03
C ALA A 19 -7.20 -4.27 16.50
N ILE A 20 -6.15 -3.98 17.28
CA ILE A 20 -5.23 -4.99 17.81
C ILE A 20 -5.95 -5.96 18.75
N SER A 21 -6.80 -5.44 19.64
CA SER A 21 -7.56 -6.29 20.57
C SER A 21 -8.58 -7.20 19.85
N HIS A 22 -8.92 -6.90 18.59
CA HIS A 22 -9.78 -7.71 17.74
C HIS A 22 -9.00 -8.53 16.69
N GLY A 23 -7.68 -8.66 16.85
CA GLY A 23 -6.85 -9.55 16.05
C GLY A 23 -6.27 -8.94 14.78
N VAL A 24 -6.43 -7.64 14.54
CA VAL A 24 -5.74 -6.94 13.45
C VAL A 24 -4.28 -6.79 13.81
N ASN A 25 -3.40 -7.28 12.95
CA ASN A 25 -1.95 -7.25 13.16
C ASN A 25 -1.16 -6.68 11.95
N TYR A 26 -1.84 -6.18 10.93
CA TYR A 26 -1.21 -5.55 9.77
C TYR A 26 -1.54 -4.06 9.74
N PHE A 27 -0.51 -3.22 9.68
CA PHE A 27 -0.62 -1.76 9.63
C PHE A 27 0.11 -1.22 8.41
N ASP A 28 -0.59 -0.39 7.65
CA ASP A 28 -0.12 0.16 6.38
C ASP A 28 0.00 1.68 6.46
N THR A 29 1.15 2.20 6.08
CA THR A 29 1.41 3.63 5.97
C THR A 29 2.17 3.94 4.67
N ALA A 30 2.46 5.20 4.42
CA ALA A 30 3.29 5.63 3.30
C ALA A 30 3.86 7.03 3.53
N TRP A 31 4.94 7.34 2.79
CA TRP A 31 5.71 8.58 2.84
C TRP A 31 4.87 9.86 2.82
N GLY A 32 3.89 9.94 1.90
CA GLY A 32 3.10 11.16 1.69
C GLY A 32 1.76 11.18 2.44
N TYR A 33 1.43 10.14 3.21
CA TYR A 33 0.15 10.13 3.92
C TYR A 33 0.12 11.18 5.03
N HIS A 34 -0.99 11.94 5.11
CA HIS A 34 -1.14 13.04 6.06
C HIS A 34 0.02 14.05 6.00
N ASP A 35 0.33 14.51 4.79
CA ASP A 35 1.43 15.45 4.51
C ASP A 35 2.79 14.99 5.07
N GLY A 36 3.02 13.68 5.11
CA GLY A 36 4.26 13.05 5.57
C GLY A 36 4.30 12.70 7.05
N GLU A 37 3.23 12.97 7.81
CA GLU A 37 3.18 12.72 9.26
C GLU A 37 2.67 11.32 9.63
N SER A 38 2.07 10.58 8.70
CA SER A 38 1.50 9.26 8.99
C SER A 38 2.53 8.27 9.54
N GLU A 39 3.71 8.21 8.95
CA GLU A 39 4.79 7.30 9.40
C GLU A 39 5.25 7.63 10.82
N ASN A 40 5.37 8.92 11.16
CA ASN A 40 5.70 9.36 12.51
C ASN A 40 4.61 8.97 13.54
N ALA A 41 3.34 9.20 13.21
CA ALA A 41 2.22 8.88 14.09
C ALA A 41 2.09 7.36 14.30
N VAL A 42 2.16 6.58 13.23
CA VAL A 42 2.13 5.11 13.28
C VAL A 42 3.28 4.58 14.13
N GLY A 43 4.50 5.10 13.94
CA GLY A 43 5.66 4.72 14.73
C GLY A 43 5.47 4.99 16.22
N ARG A 44 4.99 6.19 16.59
CA ARG A 44 4.71 6.54 17.99
C ARG A 44 3.65 5.62 18.61
N ILE A 45 2.56 5.38 17.92
CA ILE A 45 1.47 4.53 18.41
C ILE A 45 1.93 3.08 18.58
N LEU A 46 2.56 2.51 17.54
CA LEU A 46 3.00 1.12 17.56
C LEU A 46 4.18 0.88 18.52
N SER A 47 4.91 1.90 18.95
CA SER A 47 5.97 1.75 19.96
C SER A 47 5.47 1.24 21.32
N ALA A 48 4.16 1.35 21.59
CA ALA A 48 3.53 0.82 22.80
C ALA A 48 3.33 -0.71 22.75
N TYR A 49 3.54 -1.36 21.60
CA TYR A 49 3.30 -2.78 21.41
C TYR A 49 4.60 -3.54 21.10
N PRO A 50 4.71 -4.81 21.49
CA PRO A 50 5.86 -5.63 21.10
C PRO A 50 6.02 -5.67 19.57
N ARG A 51 7.24 -5.43 19.05
CA ARG A 51 7.51 -5.42 17.60
C ARG A 51 7.07 -6.72 16.90
N SER A 52 7.10 -7.83 17.60
CA SER A 52 6.69 -9.15 17.09
C SER A 52 5.16 -9.34 17.02
N SER A 53 4.36 -8.43 17.58
CA SER A 53 2.90 -8.56 17.60
C SER A 53 2.21 -7.95 16.39
N PHE A 54 2.94 -7.24 15.53
CA PHE A 54 2.38 -6.59 14.36
C PHE A 54 3.30 -6.66 13.15
N HIS A 55 2.70 -6.52 11.98
CA HIS A 55 3.36 -6.34 10.69
C HIS A 55 3.19 -4.91 10.21
N LEU A 56 4.29 -4.27 9.85
CA LEU A 56 4.29 -2.89 9.36
C LEU A 56 4.65 -2.84 7.89
N ALA A 57 3.86 -2.08 7.14
CA ALA A 57 4.09 -1.79 5.73
C ALA A 57 4.35 -0.31 5.50
N SER A 58 5.33 0.00 4.66
CA SER A 58 5.48 1.31 4.02
C SER A 58 5.83 1.17 2.55
N LYS A 59 5.98 2.29 1.83
CA LYS A 59 6.02 2.28 0.37
C LYS A 59 7.01 3.31 -0.15
N PHE A 60 7.78 2.96 -1.19
CA PHE A 60 8.63 3.90 -1.91
C PHE A 60 7.77 4.88 -2.73
N PRO A 61 7.88 6.19 -2.51
CA PRO A 61 6.97 7.21 -3.05
C PRO A 61 7.28 7.59 -4.51
N GLY A 62 7.34 6.64 -5.42
CA GLY A 62 7.63 6.88 -6.83
C GLY A 62 6.51 7.56 -7.63
N TYR A 63 5.40 7.90 -7.00
CA TYR A 63 4.37 8.78 -7.57
C TYR A 63 4.86 10.23 -7.71
N ASP A 64 5.82 10.63 -6.92
CA ASP A 64 6.57 11.86 -7.10
C ASP A 64 7.92 11.52 -7.75
N LEU A 65 8.09 11.90 -9.02
CA LEU A 65 9.28 11.59 -9.79
C LEU A 65 10.56 12.23 -9.23
N SER A 66 10.44 13.26 -8.39
CA SER A 66 11.60 13.88 -7.70
C SER A 66 12.24 12.95 -6.65
N ASN A 67 11.53 11.89 -6.25
CA ASN A 67 12.02 10.87 -5.34
C ASN A 67 12.82 9.76 -6.05
N MET A 68 12.71 9.67 -7.37
CA MET A 68 13.46 8.67 -8.12
C MET A 68 14.96 8.88 -7.97
N GLY A 69 15.69 7.79 -7.71
CA GLY A 69 17.13 7.85 -7.40
C GLY A 69 17.47 8.13 -5.93
N LYS A 70 16.46 8.34 -5.06
CA LYS A 70 16.67 8.61 -3.62
C LYS A 70 16.18 7.44 -2.75
N ALA A 71 16.17 6.22 -3.28
CA ALA A 71 15.59 5.06 -2.58
C ALA A 71 16.25 4.82 -1.21
N GLU A 72 17.58 4.99 -1.10
CA GLU A 72 18.31 4.84 0.16
C GLU A 72 17.92 5.91 1.18
N GLU A 73 17.99 7.18 0.80
CA GLU A 73 17.64 8.31 1.66
C GLU A 73 16.22 8.17 2.23
N ILE A 74 15.27 7.85 1.35
CA ILE A 74 13.85 7.72 1.71
C ILE A 74 13.64 6.52 2.63
N PHE A 75 14.20 5.36 2.29
CA PHE A 75 14.04 4.14 3.09
C PHE A 75 14.58 4.30 4.51
N GLU A 76 15.77 4.89 4.66
CA GLU A 76 16.37 5.17 5.97
C GLU A 76 15.52 6.18 6.77
N ALA A 77 15.03 7.21 6.11
CA ALA A 77 14.14 8.17 6.76
C ALA A 77 12.81 7.54 7.21
N GLN A 78 12.24 6.62 6.43
CA GLN A 78 11.00 5.90 6.78
C GLN A 78 11.20 4.98 7.99
N LEU A 79 12.30 4.22 8.03
CA LEU A 79 12.64 3.41 9.22
C LEU A 79 12.75 4.27 10.47
N LYS A 80 13.41 5.43 10.37
CA LYS A 80 13.54 6.38 11.47
C LYS A 80 12.20 6.95 11.90
N LYS A 81 11.34 7.38 10.97
CA LYS A 81 9.99 7.90 11.25
C LYS A 81 9.13 6.86 11.97
N CYS A 82 9.16 5.61 11.48
CA CYS A 82 8.39 4.52 12.05
C CYS A 82 9.02 3.95 13.35
N GLY A 83 10.26 4.30 13.68
CA GLY A 83 10.95 3.79 14.87
C GLY A 83 11.23 2.29 14.81
N VAL A 84 11.51 1.74 13.61
CA VAL A 84 11.74 0.31 13.38
C VAL A 84 13.04 0.07 12.62
N ASP A 85 13.58 -1.15 12.71
CA ASP A 85 14.79 -1.59 12.01
C ASP A 85 14.52 -2.30 10.68
N HIS A 86 13.27 -2.72 10.46
CA HIS A 86 12.82 -3.37 9.24
C HIS A 86 11.33 -3.13 8.98
N PHE A 87 10.92 -3.26 7.73
CA PHE A 87 9.52 -3.38 7.32
C PHE A 87 9.19 -4.85 7.04
N ASP A 88 8.03 -5.30 7.53
CA ASP A 88 7.53 -6.63 7.18
C ASP A 88 7.10 -6.67 5.72
N PHE A 89 6.49 -5.58 5.25
CA PHE A 89 6.05 -5.41 3.87
C PHE A 89 6.52 -4.07 3.33
N TYR A 90 7.07 -4.08 2.13
CA TYR A 90 7.47 -2.84 1.46
C TYR A 90 7.03 -2.85 0.01
N LEU A 91 6.57 -1.70 -0.51
CA LEU A 91 5.94 -1.64 -1.81
C LEU A 91 6.55 -0.57 -2.72
N PHE A 92 6.60 -0.86 -4.02
CA PHE A 92 6.61 0.20 -5.03
C PHE A 92 5.25 0.87 -5.01
N HIS A 93 5.19 2.16 -4.64
CA HIS A 93 3.93 2.86 -4.41
C HIS A 93 3.31 3.35 -5.72
N ASN A 94 2.03 3.04 -5.92
CA ASN A 94 1.20 3.62 -6.96
C ASN A 94 1.78 3.45 -8.37
N VAL A 95 2.07 2.21 -8.77
CA VAL A 95 2.52 1.93 -10.15
C VAL A 95 1.41 2.33 -11.12
N CYS A 96 1.67 3.37 -11.94
CA CYS A 96 0.71 3.97 -12.85
C CYS A 96 1.40 4.57 -14.08
N GLU A 97 0.62 5.14 -15.00
CA GLU A 97 1.10 5.73 -16.26
C GLU A 97 2.16 6.82 -16.06
N MET A 98 2.05 7.58 -14.97
CA MET A 98 2.96 8.71 -14.71
C MET A 98 4.36 8.28 -14.29
N ASN A 99 4.52 7.08 -13.73
CA ASN A 99 5.79 6.68 -13.12
C ASN A 99 6.35 5.34 -13.61
N ILE A 100 5.60 4.60 -14.43
CA ILE A 100 6.05 3.28 -14.90
C ILE A 100 7.41 3.35 -15.61
N ASP A 101 7.63 4.32 -16.47
CA ASP A 101 8.88 4.44 -17.21
C ASP A 101 10.07 4.74 -16.27
N ALA A 102 9.83 5.52 -15.21
CA ALA A 102 10.84 5.78 -14.20
C ALA A 102 11.13 4.55 -13.34
N TYR A 103 10.10 3.82 -12.90
CA TYR A 103 10.30 2.55 -12.19
C TYR A 103 11.05 1.51 -13.02
N LEU A 104 10.81 1.47 -14.33
CA LEU A 104 11.50 0.54 -15.22
C LEU A 104 12.92 0.99 -15.62
N ASN A 105 13.30 2.24 -15.34
CA ASN A 105 14.62 2.78 -15.67
C ASN A 105 15.61 2.54 -14.51
N GLU A 106 15.97 1.27 -14.36
CA GLU A 106 16.87 0.84 -13.29
C GLU A 106 18.30 1.39 -13.44
N GLU A 107 18.77 1.52 -14.69
CA GLU A 107 20.10 2.08 -14.99
C GLU A 107 20.26 3.49 -14.44
N LYS A 108 19.21 4.31 -14.53
CA LYS A 108 19.23 5.69 -14.06
C LYS A 108 18.96 5.82 -12.57
N TYR A 109 18.05 5.02 -12.01
CA TYR A 109 17.51 5.29 -10.68
C TYR A 109 17.86 4.24 -9.62
N GLY A 110 18.18 3.00 -10.01
CA GLY A 110 18.62 1.93 -9.11
C GLY A 110 17.62 1.55 -8.00
N THR A 111 16.34 1.92 -8.16
CA THR A 111 15.33 1.74 -7.11
C THR A 111 15.09 0.26 -6.81
N TYR A 112 14.90 -0.56 -7.84
CA TYR A 112 14.67 -1.99 -7.65
C TYR A 112 15.88 -2.68 -7.04
N ALA A 113 17.11 -2.43 -7.56
CA ALA A 113 18.33 -3.04 -7.03
C ALA A 113 18.54 -2.69 -5.55
N TYR A 114 18.27 -1.43 -5.17
CA TYR A 114 18.35 -1.00 -3.77
C TYR A 114 17.34 -1.77 -2.90
N LEU A 115 16.07 -1.86 -3.29
CA LEU A 115 15.05 -2.56 -2.50
C LEU A 115 15.33 -4.05 -2.40
N MET A 116 15.82 -4.69 -3.47
CA MET A 116 16.25 -6.09 -3.43
C MET A 116 17.43 -6.31 -2.50
N LYS A 117 18.39 -5.37 -2.46
CA LYS A 117 19.49 -5.39 -1.48
C LYS A 117 18.95 -5.32 -0.04
N GLN A 118 17.98 -4.46 0.24
CA GLN A 118 17.37 -4.37 1.57
C GLN A 118 16.58 -5.65 1.93
N LYS A 119 15.93 -6.26 0.95
CA LYS A 119 15.28 -7.56 1.13
C LYS A 119 16.28 -8.67 1.47
N ALA A 120 17.37 -8.76 0.74
CA ALA A 120 18.44 -9.72 1.00
C ALA A 120 19.10 -9.52 2.38
N ALA A 121 19.16 -8.28 2.87
CA ALA A 121 19.64 -7.93 4.20
C ALA A 121 18.62 -8.16 5.33
N GLY A 122 17.38 -8.60 5.01
CA GLY A 122 16.30 -8.82 5.99
C GLY A 122 15.63 -7.55 6.50
N ARG A 123 15.95 -6.39 5.93
CA ARG A 123 15.33 -5.10 6.29
C ARG A 123 13.99 -4.86 5.58
N ILE A 124 13.71 -5.62 4.53
CA ILE A 124 12.39 -5.83 3.91
C ILE A 124 12.13 -7.33 3.96
N ARG A 125 11.07 -7.78 4.62
CA ARG A 125 10.72 -9.20 4.65
C ARG A 125 10.00 -9.62 3.38
N HIS A 126 9.00 -8.85 2.96
CA HIS A 126 8.21 -9.11 1.77
C HIS A 126 8.17 -7.86 0.89
N LEU A 127 8.56 -8.01 -0.38
CA LEU A 127 8.54 -6.92 -1.36
C LEU A 127 7.37 -7.10 -2.34
N GLY A 128 6.62 -6.04 -2.53
CA GLY A 128 5.48 -6.01 -3.44
C GLY A 128 5.29 -4.64 -4.09
N PHE A 129 4.11 -4.40 -4.62
CA PHE A 129 3.76 -3.13 -5.22
C PHE A 129 2.27 -2.81 -5.05
N SER A 130 1.91 -1.54 -5.11
CA SER A 130 0.53 -1.10 -5.26
C SER A 130 0.32 -0.50 -6.64
N ALA A 131 -0.83 -0.73 -7.25
CA ALA A 131 -1.08 -0.30 -8.61
C ALA A 131 -2.45 0.38 -8.75
N HIS A 132 -2.43 1.59 -9.33
CA HIS A 132 -3.61 2.31 -9.80
C HIS A 132 -3.63 2.43 -11.33
N GLY A 133 -2.55 2.06 -12.01
CA GLY A 133 -2.43 2.07 -13.46
C GLY A 133 -3.32 1.07 -14.18
N SER A 134 -3.40 1.22 -15.49
CA SER A 134 -4.12 0.32 -16.38
C SER A 134 -3.53 -1.10 -16.37
N TYR A 135 -4.26 -2.04 -16.96
CA TYR A 135 -3.78 -3.40 -17.20
C TYR A 135 -2.40 -3.44 -17.87
N GLN A 136 -2.18 -2.58 -18.88
CA GLN A 136 -0.92 -2.55 -19.62
C GLN A 136 0.24 -2.06 -18.75
N VAL A 137 0.00 -1.11 -17.86
CA VAL A 137 1.01 -0.63 -16.90
C VAL A 137 1.41 -1.75 -15.93
N VAL A 138 0.42 -2.43 -15.36
CA VAL A 138 0.67 -3.56 -14.45
C VAL A 138 1.43 -4.67 -15.16
N LYS A 139 1.03 -5.02 -16.40
CA LYS A 139 1.70 -6.02 -17.22
C LYS A 139 3.17 -5.66 -17.47
N ARG A 140 3.46 -4.41 -17.87
CA ARG A 140 4.84 -3.94 -18.08
C ARG A 140 5.70 -4.05 -16.82
N PHE A 141 5.13 -3.71 -15.67
CA PHE A 141 5.84 -3.83 -14.39
C PHE A 141 6.15 -5.30 -14.06
N LEU A 142 5.18 -6.18 -14.25
CA LEU A 142 5.34 -7.61 -14.01
C LEU A 142 6.34 -8.26 -14.95
N GLU A 143 6.33 -7.91 -16.24
CA GLU A 143 7.29 -8.43 -17.23
C GLU A 143 8.74 -8.16 -16.83
N LYS A 144 9.00 -7.10 -16.08
CA LYS A 144 10.35 -6.75 -15.62
C LYS A 144 10.68 -7.28 -14.23
N TYR A 145 9.76 -7.13 -13.28
CA TYR A 145 10.02 -7.37 -11.85
C TYR A 145 9.11 -8.43 -11.21
N GLY A 146 8.11 -8.93 -11.92
CA GLY A 146 7.05 -9.77 -11.35
C GLY A 146 7.52 -11.00 -10.60
N LYS A 147 8.59 -11.65 -11.07
CA LYS A 147 9.16 -12.86 -10.40
C LYS A 147 9.74 -12.59 -9.00
N ASP A 148 10.01 -11.35 -8.66
CA ASP A 148 10.55 -10.95 -7.37
C ASP A 148 9.49 -10.26 -6.49
N MET A 149 8.27 -10.07 -7.00
CA MET A 149 7.14 -9.50 -6.26
C MET A 149 6.34 -10.59 -5.57
N GLU A 150 6.09 -10.42 -4.29
CA GLU A 150 5.40 -11.41 -3.45
C GLU A 150 3.92 -11.11 -3.26
N PHE A 151 3.50 -9.88 -3.52
CA PHE A 151 2.09 -9.46 -3.42
C PHE A 151 1.85 -8.17 -4.20
N CYS A 152 0.58 -7.90 -4.50
CA CYS A 152 0.15 -6.64 -5.11
C CYS A 152 -1.07 -6.09 -4.38
N GLN A 153 -1.02 -4.81 -4.00
CA GLN A 153 -2.21 -4.08 -3.54
C GLN A 153 -2.97 -3.50 -4.73
N LEU A 154 -4.24 -3.86 -4.86
CA LEU A 154 -5.17 -3.33 -5.85
C LEU A 154 -6.41 -2.73 -5.19
N GLN A 155 -6.89 -1.63 -5.75
CA GLN A 155 -8.22 -1.10 -5.41
C GLN A 155 -9.28 -2.05 -5.96
N ILE A 156 -9.99 -2.71 -5.05
CA ILE A 156 -11.04 -3.68 -5.40
C ILE A 156 -12.23 -3.48 -4.48
N ASN A 157 -13.37 -3.26 -5.10
CA ASN A 157 -14.69 -3.30 -4.49
C ASN A 157 -15.70 -3.63 -5.59
N TYR A 158 -16.96 -3.91 -5.22
CA TYR A 158 -17.96 -4.35 -6.20
C TYR A 158 -18.33 -3.30 -7.25
N VAL A 159 -18.08 -2.00 -6.99
CA VAL A 159 -18.32 -0.92 -7.95
C VAL A 159 -17.17 -0.81 -8.95
N ASP A 160 -15.91 -0.95 -8.47
CA ASP A 160 -14.72 -0.75 -9.29
C ASP A 160 -14.27 -2.05 -10.01
N TRP A 161 -14.97 -3.18 -9.80
CA TRP A 161 -14.58 -4.48 -10.34
C TRP A 161 -14.42 -4.49 -11.87
N GLU A 162 -15.34 -3.85 -12.58
CA GLU A 162 -15.25 -3.69 -14.04
C GLU A 162 -14.73 -2.30 -14.43
N PHE A 163 -15.12 -1.26 -13.69
CA PHE A 163 -14.82 0.13 -13.99
C PHE A 163 -13.33 0.41 -14.16
N GLN A 164 -12.48 -0.10 -13.26
CA GLN A 164 -11.03 0.01 -13.36
C GLN A 164 -10.38 -1.24 -13.97
N SER A 165 -11.13 -2.11 -14.59
CA SER A 165 -10.66 -3.40 -15.07
C SER A 165 -9.93 -4.20 -13.98
N ALA A 166 -10.40 -4.07 -12.73
CA ALA A 166 -9.81 -4.78 -11.59
C ALA A 166 -9.83 -6.30 -11.82
N ASN A 167 -10.91 -6.84 -12.38
CA ASN A 167 -11.03 -8.24 -12.79
C ASN A 167 -9.84 -8.70 -13.65
N LYS A 168 -9.51 -7.96 -14.72
CA LYS A 168 -8.41 -8.31 -15.63
C LYS A 168 -7.04 -8.23 -14.95
N LYS A 169 -6.84 -7.26 -14.05
CA LYS A 169 -5.60 -7.14 -13.27
C LYS A 169 -5.46 -8.28 -12.28
N VAL A 170 -6.56 -8.71 -11.64
CA VAL A 170 -6.58 -9.88 -10.76
C VAL A 170 -6.23 -11.16 -11.52
N GLU A 171 -6.80 -11.38 -12.71
CA GLU A 171 -6.46 -12.52 -13.55
C GLU A 171 -4.97 -12.52 -13.94
N LEU A 172 -4.45 -11.37 -14.36
CA LEU A 172 -3.04 -11.22 -14.69
C LEU A 172 -2.13 -11.56 -13.51
N LEU A 173 -2.43 -11.03 -12.30
CA LEU A 173 -1.65 -11.34 -11.10
C LEU A 173 -1.72 -12.82 -10.73
N ARG A 174 -2.88 -13.44 -10.93
CA ARG A 174 -3.06 -14.89 -10.72
C ARG A 174 -2.20 -15.73 -11.66
N GLU A 175 -2.08 -15.33 -12.94
CA GLU A 175 -1.18 -15.97 -13.91
C GLU A 175 0.28 -15.90 -13.46
N TRP A 176 0.67 -14.81 -12.78
CA TRP A 176 2.01 -14.66 -12.22
C TRP A 176 2.18 -15.29 -10.83
N GLY A 177 1.14 -15.90 -10.26
CA GLY A 177 1.17 -16.47 -8.91
C GLY A 177 1.30 -15.44 -7.79
N ILE A 178 0.95 -14.17 -8.05
CA ILE A 178 1.07 -13.06 -7.10
C ILE A 178 -0.27 -12.85 -6.39
N PRO A 179 -0.34 -13.01 -5.06
CA PRO A 179 -1.54 -12.75 -4.29
C PRO A 179 -1.95 -11.28 -4.32
N VAL A 180 -3.25 -11.05 -4.38
CA VAL A 180 -3.84 -9.72 -4.39
C VAL A 180 -4.28 -9.34 -2.98
N TRP A 181 -3.82 -8.18 -2.52
CA TRP A 181 -4.27 -7.52 -1.31
C TRP A 181 -5.21 -6.38 -1.68
N VAL A 182 -6.39 -6.39 -1.07
CA VAL A 182 -7.44 -5.44 -1.40
C VAL A 182 -7.22 -4.14 -0.67
N MET A 183 -7.11 -3.03 -1.41
CA MET A 183 -7.20 -1.68 -0.86
C MET A 183 -8.52 -1.03 -1.27
N GLU A 184 -8.97 -0.06 -0.49
CA GLU A 184 -10.23 0.68 -0.70
C GLU A 184 -11.50 -0.21 -0.83
N PRO A 185 -11.69 -1.24 -0.01
CA PRO A 185 -12.87 -2.12 -0.12
C PRO A 185 -14.17 -1.35 0.11
N LEU A 186 -14.14 -0.27 0.89
CA LEU A 186 -15.28 0.59 1.17
C LEU A 186 -15.26 1.93 0.44
N ARG A 187 -14.31 2.13 -0.49
CA ARG A 187 -14.18 3.34 -1.33
C ARG A 187 -14.25 4.63 -0.52
N GLY A 188 -13.36 4.74 0.49
CA GLY A 188 -13.33 5.89 1.41
C GLY A 188 -14.60 6.02 2.26
N GLY A 189 -15.23 4.91 2.63
CA GLY A 189 -16.45 4.86 3.44
C GLY A 189 -17.75 5.02 2.65
N LYS A 190 -17.69 5.34 1.34
CA LYS A 190 -18.90 5.53 0.51
C LYS A 190 -19.75 4.28 0.35
N LEU A 191 -19.14 3.10 0.52
CA LEU A 191 -19.83 1.81 0.42
C LEU A 191 -20.26 1.26 1.79
N ALA A 192 -19.91 1.93 2.88
CA ALA A 192 -20.36 1.55 4.23
C ALA A 192 -21.79 1.99 4.54
N SER A 193 -22.25 3.07 3.88
CA SER A 193 -23.61 3.58 4.00
C SER A 193 -24.14 3.89 2.61
N LEU A 194 -25.14 3.18 2.18
CA LEU A 194 -25.79 3.38 0.90
C LEU A 194 -27.01 4.29 1.03
N SER A 195 -27.40 4.96 -0.05
CA SER A 195 -28.69 5.65 -0.09
C SER A 195 -29.84 4.62 0.10
N PRO A 196 -30.97 5.01 0.65
CA PRO A 196 -32.12 4.12 0.83
C PRO A 196 -32.52 3.37 -0.44
N ASP A 197 -32.46 4.06 -1.60
CA ASP A 197 -32.78 3.47 -2.90
C ASP A 197 -31.79 2.38 -3.32
N ASN A 198 -30.49 2.62 -3.10
CA ASN A 198 -29.44 1.64 -3.43
C ASN A 198 -29.48 0.45 -2.45
N GLU A 199 -29.75 0.71 -1.19
CA GLU A 199 -29.93 -0.35 -0.19
C GLU A 199 -31.14 -1.22 -0.54
N ALA A 200 -32.26 -0.63 -0.92
CA ALA A 200 -33.46 -1.36 -1.35
C ALA A 200 -33.18 -2.25 -2.57
N LYS A 201 -32.42 -1.74 -3.55
CA LYS A 201 -32.03 -2.54 -4.74
C LYS A 201 -31.16 -3.74 -4.35
N LEU A 202 -30.17 -3.55 -3.46
CA LEU A 202 -29.30 -4.65 -3.00
C LEU A 202 -30.08 -5.68 -2.19
N ARG A 203 -30.99 -5.24 -1.33
CA ARG A 203 -31.87 -6.15 -0.57
C ARG A 203 -32.78 -6.98 -1.48
N ALA A 204 -33.28 -6.39 -2.57
CA ALA A 204 -34.08 -7.11 -3.55
C ALA A 204 -33.27 -8.18 -4.32
N MET A 205 -31.96 -8.00 -4.47
CA MET A 205 -31.07 -8.98 -5.12
C MET A 205 -30.65 -10.13 -4.19
N ARG A 206 -30.67 -9.88 -2.89
CA ARG A 206 -30.35 -10.88 -1.84
C ARG A 206 -31.32 -10.70 -0.68
N PRO A 207 -32.52 -11.25 -0.76
CA PRO A 207 -33.52 -11.19 0.31
C PRO A 207 -33.07 -11.96 1.56
#